data_148ff3101aedef2b789155098e81ff03
#
_entry.id   148ff3101aedef2b789155098e81ff03
#
_cell.length_a   1.000
_cell.length_b   1.000
_cell.length_c   1.000
_cell.angle_alpha   90.00
_cell.angle_beta   90.00
_cell.angle_gamma   90.00
#
_symmetry.space_group_name_H-M   'P 1'
#
loop_
_entity.id
_entity.type
_entity.pdbx_description
1 polymer ?
#
loop_
_entity_poly.entity_id
_entity_poly.type
_entity_poly.pdbx_seq_one_letter_code
_entity_poly.pdbx_strand_id
1 'polypeptide(L)'
;MTTLLLTATIAPSHDAPQLSLSDPAERLSQYRDALVYYLTTPGPGWTILFVDNSSYPLDTLRSAAKNNGREDRPVHFLSYASEVPAAWGKGRGEVALIEKALDHFADLLPRDEPVWKITGRHKVRNIRRLVDTQPPDFKVYADFRSVPLVGNRFFGNHWTDTQVIAFT
;
A
#
# COMPACT_ATOMS: atom_id res chain seq x y z
N MET A 1 15.54 -7.49 5.20
CA MET A 1 14.20 -8.17 5.21
C MET A 1 13.21 -7.23 4.55
N THR A 2 12.47 -7.66 3.52
CA THR A 2 11.59 -6.80 2.74
C THR A 2 10.41 -6.28 3.58
N THR A 3 10.08 -4.99 3.46
CA THR A 3 8.91 -4.39 4.12
C THR A 3 7.82 -4.10 3.09
N LEU A 4 6.60 -4.57 3.35
CA LEU A 4 5.40 -4.26 2.58
C LEU A 4 4.53 -3.26 3.35
N LEU A 5 4.34 -2.06 2.82
CA LEU A 5 3.40 -1.07 3.34
C LEU A 5 2.07 -1.18 2.59
N LEU A 6 1.06 -1.74 3.26
CA LEU A 6 -0.30 -1.86 2.72
C LEU A 6 -1.14 -0.66 3.14
N THR A 7 -1.44 0.23 2.18
CA THR A 7 -2.23 1.44 2.43
C THR A 7 -3.72 1.19 2.26
N ALA A 8 -4.54 1.71 3.17
CA ALA A 8 -5.98 1.48 3.19
C ALA A 8 -6.77 2.76 3.52
N THR A 9 -7.97 2.83 2.96
CA THR A 9 -9.07 3.71 3.35
C THR A 9 -10.31 2.83 3.37
N ILE A 10 -10.63 2.21 4.50
CA ILE A 10 -11.72 1.23 4.58
C ILE A 10 -13.06 1.94 4.49
N ALA A 11 -13.26 3.00 5.27
CA ALA A 11 -14.46 3.84 5.25
C ALA A 11 -14.16 5.22 4.63
N PRO A 12 -14.19 5.34 3.30
CA PRO A 12 -13.92 6.62 2.65
C PRO A 12 -15.00 7.65 2.99
N SER A 13 -14.61 8.94 3.06
CA SER A 13 -15.57 10.04 3.18
C SER A 13 -16.58 10.02 2.03
N HIS A 14 -17.84 10.37 2.32
CA HIS A 14 -18.89 10.53 1.30
C HIS A 14 -18.53 11.59 0.24
N ASP A 15 -17.71 12.57 0.60
CA ASP A 15 -17.27 13.64 -0.29
C ASP A 15 -16.06 13.25 -1.16
N ALA A 16 -15.56 12.03 -1.01
CA ALA A 16 -14.41 11.58 -1.79
C ALA A 16 -14.78 11.41 -3.27
N PRO A 17 -14.17 12.18 -4.19
CA PRO A 17 -14.55 12.15 -5.59
C PRO A 17 -14.19 10.82 -6.26
N GLN A 18 -15.02 10.37 -7.19
CA GLN A 18 -14.75 9.25 -8.12
C GLN A 18 -14.36 7.92 -7.44
N LEU A 19 -15.08 7.51 -6.41
CA LEU A 19 -14.92 6.17 -5.84
C LEU A 19 -15.78 5.17 -6.62
N SER A 20 -15.14 4.20 -7.26
CA SER A 20 -15.83 3.07 -7.89
C SER A 20 -16.44 2.10 -6.85
N LEU A 21 -15.91 2.12 -5.63
CA LEU A 21 -16.35 1.30 -4.51
C LEU A 21 -16.30 2.15 -3.23
N SER A 22 -17.46 2.38 -2.63
CA SER A 22 -17.61 3.20 -1.41
C SER A 22 -18.07 2.38 -0.20
N ASP A 23 -18.63 1.19 -0.38
CA ASP A 23 -19.11 0.34 0.72
C ASP A 23 -17.94 -0.14 1.61
N PRO A 24 -17.91 0.24 2.90
CA PRO A 24 -16.84 -0.15 3.81
C PRO A 24 -16.73 -1.67 4.02
N ALA A 25 -17.86 -2.39 4.02
CA ALA A 25 -17.86 -3.85 4.26
C ALA A 25 -17.21 -4.59 3.08
N GLU A 26 -17.54 -4.19 1.85
CA GLU A 26 -16.94 -4.75 0.66
C GLU A 26 -15.44 -4.40 0.57
N ARG A 27 -15.08 -3.15 0.89
CA ARG A 27 -13.68 -2.72 0.96
C ARG A 27 -12.90 -3.52 2.01
N LEU A 28 -13.44 -3.68 3.22
CA LEU A 28 -12.82 -4.48 4.28
C LEU A 28 -12.57 -5.91 3.82
N SER A 29 -13.53 -6.53 3.12
CA SER A 29 -13.36 -7.87 2.56
C SER A 29 -12.19 -7.93 1.58
N GLN A 30 -12.07 -6.96 0.67
CA GLN A 30 -10.96 -6.89 -0.29
C GLN A 30 -9.61 -6.69 0.42
N TYR A 31 -9.54 -5.84 1.45
CA TYR A 31 -8.33 -5.64 2.25
C TYR A 31 -7.93 -6.90 3.01
N ARG A 32 -8.91 -7.60 3.63
CA ARG A 32 -8.67 -8.87 4.30
C ARG A 32 -8.10 -9.91 3.34
N ASP A 33 -8.71 -10.07 2.18
CA ASP A 33 -8.29 -11.06 1.18
C ASP A 33 -6.90 -10.77 0.60
N ALA A 34 -6.55 -9.49 0.45
CA ALA A 34 -5.21 -9.10 0.05
C ALA A 34 -4.18 -9.33 1.17
N LEU A 35 -4.52 -9.01 2.42
CA LEU A 35 -3.65 -9.30 3.58
C LEU A 35 -3.36 -10.80 3.69
N VAL A 36 -4.39 -11.65 3.64
CA VAL A 36 -4.23 -13.12 3.67
C VAL A 36 -3.36 -13.58 2.50
N TYR A 37 -3.55 -13.04 1.31
CA TYR A 37 -2.70 -13.34 0.15
C TYR A 37 -1.21 -13.08 0.46
N TYR A 38 -0.85 -11.91 1.02
CA TYR A 38 0.54 -11.60 1.36
C TYR A 38 1.07 -12.46 2.50
N LEU A 39 0.24 -12.84 3.45
CA LEU A 39 0.61 -13.76 4.53
C LEU A 39 0.92 -15.17 4.02
N THR A 40 0.17 -15.66 3.03
CA THR A 40 0.26 -17.04 2.53
C THR A 40 1.09 -17.20 1.25
N THR A 41 1.47 -16.11 0.58
CA THR A 41 2.32 -16.17 -0.64
C THR A 41 3.62 -16.93 -0.38
N PRO A 42 4.00 -17.93 -1.20
CA PRO A 42 5.25 -18.68 -1.02
C PRO A 42 6.51 -17.81 -1.06
N GLY A 43 7.56 -18.26 -0.39
CA GLY A 43 8.89 -17.65 -0.41
C GLY A 43 9.30 -17.03 0.93
N PRO A 44 10.42 -16.30 0.98
CA PRO A 44 10.96 -15.67 2.18
C PRO A 44 9.94 -14.74 2.86
N GLY A 45 10.10 -14.54 4.17
CA GLY A 45 9.27 -13.63 4.94
C GLY A 45 9.43 -12.17 4.54
N TRP A 46 8.50 -11.35 5.00
CA TRP A 46 8.51 -9.89 4.95
C TRP A 46 7.75 -9.31 6.13
N THR A 47 8.11 -8.11 6.52
CA THR A 47 7.32 -7.34 7.49
C THR A 47 6.15 -6.68 6.75
N ILE A 48 4.94 -6.75 7.31
CA ILE A 48 3.76 -6.10 6.76
C ILE A 48 3.35 -4.96 7.69
N LEU A 49 3.30 -3.75 7.15
CA LEU A 49 2.76 -2.56 7.80
C LEU A 49 1.41 -2.26 7.16
N PHE A 50 0.32 -2.48 7.89
CA PHE A 50 -1.03 -2.18 7.41
C PHE A 50 -1.52 -0.86 8.01
N VAL A 51 -1.81 0.12 7.16
CA VAL A 51 -2.18 1.47 7.59
C VAL A 51 -3.51 1.89 6.97
N ASP A 52 -4.50 2.16 7.81
CA ASP A 52 -5.80 2.70 7.44
C ASP A 52 -5.93 4.16 7.90
N ASN A 53 -6.37 5.05 7.01
CA ASN A 53 -6.54 6.48 7.29
C ASN A 53 -8.01 6.89 7.48
N SER A 54 -8.90 5.94 7.70
CA SER A 54 -10.34 6.17 7.88
C SER A 54 -10.84 5.91 9.30
N SER A 55 -9.93 5.67 10.26
CA SER A 55 -10.26 5.32 11.66
C SER A 55 -11.18 4.11 11.80
N TYR A 56 -11.13 3.20 10.82
CA TYR A 56 -11.98 2.01 10.83
C TYR A 56 -11.44 0.96 11.82
N PRO A 57 -12.31 0.21 12.54
CA PRO A 57 -11.89 -0.90 13.41
C PRO A 57 -11.16 -2.00 12.61
N LEU A 58 -9.97 -2.41 13.07
CA LEU A 58 -9.14 -3.39 12.38
C LEU A 58 -9.22 -4.80 12.95
N ASP A 59 -10.20 -5.12 13.82
CA ASP A 59 -10.29 -6.42 14.52
C ASP A 59 -10.41 -7.60 13.56
N THR A 60 -11.18 -7.44 12.48
CA THR A 60 -11.30 -8.46 11.40
C THR A 60 -9.95 -8.74 10.74
N LEU A 61 -9.15 -7.70 10.47
CA LEU A 61 -7.84 -7.84 9.86
C LEU A 61 -6.81 -8.42 10.84
N ARG A 62 -6.85 -8.02 12.11
CA ARG A 62 -6.02 -8.59 13.19
C ARG A 62 -6.31 -10.07 13.37
N SER A 63 -7.58 -10.45 13.35
CA SER A 63 -8.01 -11.86 13.42
C SER A 63 -7.54 -12.66 12.20
N ALA A 64 -7.65 -12.08 11.00
CA ALA A 64 -7.14 -12.69 9.77
C ALA A 64 -5.62 -12.89 9.82
N ALA A 65 -4.87 -11.89 10.31
CA ALA A 65 -3.43 -11.99 10.48
C ALA A 65 -3.05 -13.07 11.51
N LYS A 66 -3.75 -13.14 12.64
CA LYS A 66 -3.54 -14.18 13.66
C LYS A 66 -3.76 -15.60 13.11
N ASN A 67 -4.83 -15.79 12.32
CA ASN A 67 -5.22 -17.10 11.81
C ASN A 67 -4.38 -17.58 10.61
N ASN A 68 -3.75 -16.66 9.86
CA ASN A 68 -2.98 -16.97 8.67
C ASN A 68 -1.50 -16.54 8.79
N GLY A 69 -1.14 -16.00 9.95
CA GLY A 69 0.21 -15.46 10.17
C GLY A 69 1.28 -16.53 10.18
N ARG A 70 2.50 -16.10 9.85
CA ARG A 70 3.72 -16.88 9.93
C ARG A 70 4.72 -16.09 10.79
N GLU A 71 5.58 -16.77 11.53
CA GLU A 71 6.59 -16.13 12.37
C GLU A 71 7.52 -15.20 11.58
N ASP A 72 7.83 -15.58 10.32
CA ASP A 72 8.65 -14.79 9.42
C ASP A 72 7.89 -13.66 8.70
N ARG A 73 6.62 -13.39 9.09
CA ARG A 73 5.74 -12.35 8.52
C ARG A 73 4.97 -11.60 9.58
N PRO A 74 5.66 -10.84 10.42
CA PRO A 74 4.99 -9.99 11.40
C PRO A 74 4.12 -8.94 10.71
N VAL A 75 2.94 -8.67 11.30
CA VAL A 75 2.00 -7.65 10.81
C VAL A 75 1.82 -6.59 11.89
N HIS A 76 2.08 -5.35 11.52
CA HIS A 76 1.85 -4.19 12.37
C HIS A 76 0.69 -3.37 11.80
N PHE A 77 -0.17 -2.87 12.67
CA PHE A 77 -1.40 -2.19 12.28
C PHE A 77 -1.46 -0.77 12.84
N LEU A 78 -1.81 0.19 11.98
CA LEU A 78 -2.16 1.54 12.36
C LEU A 78 -3.52 1.90 11.74
N SER A 79 -4.44 2.47 12.54
CA SER A 79 -5.65 3.10 12.04
C SER A 79 -5.78 4.47 12.69
N TYR A 80 -6.07 5.49 11.89
CA TYR A 80 -6.21 6.87 12.34
C TYR A 80 -7.20 7.63 11.45
N ALA A 81 -7.74 8.73 11.95
CA ALA A 81 -8.55 9.64 11.14
C ALA A 81 -7.63 10.58 10.36
N SER A 82 -7.74 10.58 9.02
CA SER A 82 -7.01 11.54 8.20
C SER A 82 -7.55 12.94 8.35
N GLU A 83 -6.67 13.91 8.54
CA GLU A 83 -6.99 15.33 8.56
C GLU A 83 -6.90 15.96 7.15
N VAL A 84 -6.50 15.20 6.14
CA VAL A 84 -6.37 15.68 4.76
C VAL A 84 -7.76 15.83 4.15
N PRO A 85 -8.15 17.04 3.71
CA PRO A 85 -9.43 17.26 3.07
C PRO A 85 -9.59 16.40 1.80
N ALA A 86 -10.73 15.74 1.64
CA ALA A 86 -11.01 14.91 0.46
C ALA A 86 -10.90 15.71 -0.86
N ALA A 87 -11.20 17.02 -0.81
CA ALA A 87 -11.08 17.94 -1.95
C ALA A 87 -9.66 18.07 -2.52
N TRP A 88 -8.62 17.73 -1.74
CA TRP A 88 -7.22 17.77 -2.21
C TRP A 88 -6.85 16.56 -3.08
N GLY A 89 -7.80 15.64 -3.25
CA GLY A 89 -7.66 14.47 -4.13
C GLY A 89 -6.94 13.28 -3.49
N LYS A 90 -7.11 12.14 -4.15
CA LYS A 90 -6.62 10.83 -3.66
C LYS A 90 -5.10 10.80 -3.48
N GLY A 91 -4.36 11.40 -4.43
CA GLY A 91 -2.90 11.39 -4.40
C GLY A 91 -2.34 12.08 -3.15
N ARG A 92 -2.90 13.23 -2.76
CA ARG A 92 -2.46 13.94 -1.55
C ARG A 92 -2.76 13.13 -0.29
N GLY A 93 -3.95 12.52 -0.22
CA GLY A 93 -4.32 11.65 0.89
C GLY A 93 -3.40 10.43 1.01
N GLU A 94 -2.99 9.86 -0.12
CA GLU A 94 -2.07 8.71 -0.14
C GLU A 94 -0.65 9.09 0.31
N VAL A 95 -0.12 10.23 -0.14
CA VAL A 95 1.18 10.72 0.31
C VAL A 95 1.19 10.97 1.81
N ALA A 96 0.18 11.66 2.35
CA ALA A 96 0.07 11.90 3.78
C ALA A 96 -0.05 10.60 4.59
N LEU A 97 -0.72 9.58 4.04
CA LEU A 97 -0.80 8.27 4.68
C LEU A 97 0.57 7.58 4.71
N ILE A 98 1.34 7.66 3.63
CA ILE A 98 2.70 7.13 3.58
C ILE A 98 3.60 7.85 4.59
N GLU A 99 3.61 9.18 4.61
CA GLU A 99 4.35 10.00 5.59
C GLU A 99 4.01 9.57 7.02
N LYS A 100 2.72 9.47 7.34
CA LYS A 100 2.25 9.03 8.67
C LYS A 100 2.69 7.61 9.03
N ALA A 101 2.70 6.71 8.05
CA ALA A 101 3.17 5.34 8.24
C ALA A 101 4.67 5.29 8.53
N LEU A 102 5.47 6.04 7.77
CA LEU A 102 6.92 6.11 7.95
C LEU A 102 7.29 6.67 9.33
N ASP A 103 6.63 7.75 9.76
CA ASP A 103 6.84 8.33 11.08
C ASP A 103 6.46 7.36 12.21
N HIS A 104 5.29 6.71 12.09
CA HIS A 104 4.79 5.84 13.14
C HIS A 104 5.61 4.55 13.30
N PHE A 105 6.11 4.01 12.20
CA PHE A 105 6.86 2.76 12.18
C PHE A 105 8.38 2.97 12.00
N ALA A 106 8.91 4.16 12.26
CA ALA A 106 10.30 4.51 12.04
C ALA A 106 11.28 3.48 12.66
N ASP A 107 10.98 2.98 13.85
CA ASP A 107 11.81 1.99 14.56
C ASP A 107 11.77 0.57 13.93
N LEU A 108 10.78 0.30 13.08
CA LEU A 108 10.62 -0.98 12.39
C LEU A 108 11.15 -0.95 10.95
N LEU A 109 11.45 0.24 10.44
CA LEU A 109 11.92 0.41 9.07
C LEU A 109 13.44 0.27 9.01
N PRO A 110 13.96 -0.64 8.20
CA PRO A 110 15.40 -0.74 7.98
C PRO A 110 15.89 0.49 7.22
N ARG A 111 17.07 1.03 7.61
CA ARG A 111 17.58 2.30 7.07
C ARG A 111 17.96 2.26 5.59
N ASP A 112 18.38 1.09 5.12
CA ASP A 112 18.98 0.92 3.79
C ASP A 112 18.23 -0.12 2.94
N GLU A 113 17.03 -0.52 3.37
CA GLU A 113 16.22 -1.47 2.61
C GLU A 113 14.95 -0.80 2.07
N PRO A 114 14.50 -1.17 0.87
CA PRO A 114 13.32 -0.57 0.28
C PRO A 114 12.04 -0.96 0.98
N VAL A 115 11.15 0.01 1.09
CA VAL A 115 9.76 -0.17 1.48
C VAL A 115 8.91 -0.30 0.21
N TRP A 116 8.20 -1.40 0.08
CA TRP A 116 7.27 -1.65 -1.00
C TRP A 116 5.85 -1.23 -0.58
N LYS A 117 5.45 -0.05 -0.99
CA LYS A 117 4.08 0.43 -0.81
C LYS A 117 3.16 -0.21 -1.83
N ILE A 118 2.06 -0.75 -1.36
CA ILE A 118 1.01 -1.37 -2.18
C ILE A 118 -0.34 -0.85 -1.71
N THR A 119 -1.23 -0.48 -2.64
CA THR A 119 -2.63 -0.23 -2.29
C THR A 119 -3.24 -1.51 -1.73
N GLY A 120 -3.57 -1.51 -0.44
CA GLY A 120 -3.71 -2.71 0.40
C GLY A 120 -4.83 -3.69 0.01
N ARG A 121 -5.72 -3.32 -0.93
CA ARG A 121 -6.73 -4.23 -1.50
C ARG A 121 -6.28 -4.98 -2.74
N HIS A 122 -5.10 -4.66 -3.29
CA HIS A 122 -4.57 -5.28 -4.50
C HIS A 122 -3.65 -6.46 -4.17
N LYS A 123 -3.84 -7.56 -4.89
CA LYS A 123 -2.98 -8.76 -4.85
C LYS A 123 -1.98 -8.66 -6.00
N VAL A 124 -0.77 -8.21 -5.72
CA VAL A 124 0.31 -8.12 -6.71
C VAL A 124 0.91 -9.50 -6.91
N ARG A 125 0.45 -10.21 -7.95
CA ARG A 125 0.80 -11.63 -8.16
C ARG A 125 2.29 -11.87 -8.39
N ASN A 126 2.98 -10.90 -8.95
CA ASN A 126 4.41 -10.95 -9.27
C ASN A 126 5.27 -10.18 -8.26
N ILE A 127 4.78 -9.88 -7.06
CA ILE A 127 5.50 -9.09 -6.06
C ILE A 127 6.89 -9.67 -5.75
N ARG A 128 7.02 -11.00 -5.66
CA ARG A 128 8.32 -11.65 -5.44
C ARG A 128 9.31 -11.31 -6.55
N ARG A 129 8.88 -11.47 -7.79
CA ARG A 129 9.72 -11.14 -8.94
C ARG A 129 10.15 -9.66 -8.93
N LEU A 130 9.23 -8.75 -8.59
CA LEU A 130 9.56 -7.32 -8.52
C LEU A 130 10.62 -7.07 -7.44
N VAL A 131 10.47 -7.65 -6.25
CA VAL A 131 11.45 -7.55 -5.16
C VAL A 131 12.80 -8.17 -5.57
N ASP A 132 12.79 -9.36 -6.18
CA ASP A 132 14.01 -10.07 -6.54
C ASP A 132 14.78 -9.42 -7.72
N THR A 133 14.07 -8.67 -8.58
CA THR A 133 14.64 -8.01 -9.78
C THR A 133 14.72 -6.50 -9.67
N GLN A 134 14.48 -5.94 -8.47
CA GLN A 134 14.65 -4.50 -8.27
C GLN A 134 16.08 -4.05 -8.58
N PRO A 135 16.27 -2.89 -9.23
CA PRO A 135 17.61 -2.35 -9.45
C PRO A 135 18.34 -2.11 -8.14
N PRO A 136 19.67 -2.30 -8.08
CA PRO A 136 20.43 -1.83 -6.93
C PRO A 136 20.39 -0.29 -6.84
N ASP A 137 20.48 0.25 -5.65
CA ASP A 137 20.65 1.69 -5.37
C ASP A 137 19.58 2.62 -5.95
N PHE A 138 18.36 2.14 -6.17
CA PHE A 138 17.26 3.01 -6.61
C PHE A 138 16.75 3.88 -5.43
N LYS A 139 16.23 5.06 -5.76
CA LYS A 139 15.52 5.92 -4.81
C LYS A 139 13.99 5.74 -4.89
N VAL A 140 13.49 5.56 -6.10
CA VAL A 140 12.09 5.26 -6.37
C VAL A 140 12.02 4.23 -7.49
N TYR A 141 11.23 3.19 -7.29
CA TYR A 141 10.93 2.17 -8.28
C TYR A 141 9.41 2.06 -8.43
N ALA A 142 8.89 2.43 -9.60
CA ALA A 142 7.46 2.53 -9.86
C ALA A 142 7.15 2.28 -11.35
N ASP A 143 5.88 2.06 -11.67
CA ASP A 143 5.40 2.00 -13.05
C ASP A 143 5.22 3.43 -13.60
N PHE A 144 6.24 3.92 -14.27
CA PHE A 144 6.20 5.19 -14.99
C PHE A 144 5.63 4.94 -16.38
N ARG A 145 4.33 5.15 -16.55
CA ARG A 145 3.68 4.99 -17.85
C ARG A 145 3.97 6.21 -18.73
N SER A 146 5.04 6.12 -19.50
CA SER A 146 5.29 7.01 -20.62
C SER A 146 4.98 6.26 -21.92
N VAL A 147 3.80 6.52 -22.51
CA VAL A 147 3.44 5.96 -23.82
C VAL A 147 3.70 7.01 -24.89
N PRO A 148 4.78 6.90 -25.67
CA PRO A 148 5.22 7.97 -26.58
C PRO A 148 4.23 8.32 -27.69
N LEU A 149 3.26 7.44 -27.98
CA LEU A 149 2.32 7.57 -29.10
C LEU A 149 0.87 7.80 -28.67
N VAL A 150 0.57 7.71 -27.37
CA VAL A 150 -0.79 7.90 -26.82
C VAL A 150 -0.73 8.97 -25.74
N GLY A 151 -1.33 10.10 -25.98
CA GLY A 151 -1.24 11.27 -25.11
C GLY A 151 -0.55 12.43 -25.82
N ASN A 152 0.13 13.31 -25.12
CA ASN A 152 0.91 14.38 -25.73
C ASN A 152 2.04 13.80 -26.58
N ARG A 153 1.93 13.97 -27.88
CA ARG A 153 2.78 13.36 -28.93
C ARG A 153 4.30 13.49 -28.71
N PHE A 154 4.76 14.39 -27.84
CA PHE A 154 6.18 14.69 -27.65
C PHE A 154 6.67 14.60 -26.21
N PHE A 155 5.78 14.50 -25.20
CA PHE A 155 6.18 14.60 -23.79
C PHE A 155 5.79 13.41 -22.92
N GLY A 156 5.06 12.45 -23.45
CA GLY A 156 4.54 11.30 -22.68
C GLY A 156 3.52 11.73 -21.61
N ASN A 157 2.88 10.76 -20.98
CA ASN A 157 2.06 11.01 -19.79
C ASN A 157 2.99 11.08 -18.57
N HIS A 158 3.13 12.25 -17.96
CA HIS A 158 3.94 12.46 -16.76
C HIS A 158 3.18 12.00 -15.49
N TRP A 159 2.65 10.80 -15.49
CA TRP A 159 1.97 10.24 -14.32
C TRP A 159 2.50 8.85 -13.99
N THR A 160 2.47 8.54 -12.71
CA THR A 160 2.92 7.27 -12.16
C THR A 160 1.75 6.54 -11.56
N ASP A 161 1.63 5.24 -11.81
CA ASP A 161 0.68 4.41 -11.09
C ASP A 161 1.20 4.15 -9.68
N THR A 162 0.51 4.72 -8.70
CA THR A 162 0.89 4.61 -7.30
C THR A 162 0.36 3.36 -6.61
N GLN A 163 -0.25 2.43 -7.36
CA GLN A 163 -0.74 1.17 -6.76
C GLN A 163 0.39 0.33 -6.17
N VAL A 164 1.56 0.35 -6.82
CA VAL A 164 2.78 -0.31 -6.35
C VAL A 164 3.97 0.62 -6.55
N ILE A 165 4.62 0.98 -5.48
CA ILE A 165 5.84 1.81 -5.49
C ILE A 165 6.82 1.24 -4.46
N ALA A 166 8.11 1.21 -4.79
CA ALA A 166 9.15 1.01 -3.79
C ALA A 166 10.02 2.27 -3.68
N PHE A 167 10.50 2.53 -2.48
CA PHE A 167 11.40 3.66 -2.17
C PHE A 167 12.36 3.31 -1.04
N THR A 168 13.49 4.01 -0.99
CA THR A 168 14.54 3.90 0.04
C THR A 168 14.75 5.22 0.74
#